data_1274ddd393083d7081675626b3f1b5aa
#
_entry.id   1274ddd393083d7081675626b3f1b5aa
#
_cell.length_a   1.000
_cell.length_b   1.000
_cell.length_c   1.000
_cell.angle_alpha   90.00
_cell.angle_beta   90.00
_cell.angle_gamma   90.00
#
_symmetry.space_group_name_H-M   'P 1'
#
loop_
_entity.id
_entity.type
_entity.pdbx_description
1 polymer ?
#
loop_
_entity_poly.entity_id
_entity_poly.type
_entity_poly.pdbx_seq_one_letter_code
_entity_poly.pdbx_strand_id
1 'polypeptide(L)'
;MPSMTRRAALGGVAGLGTLALAPTTAQNATAAVPKDFNLADPLTTLRTHVKMVGSLGTEIVYSFFRLNLYGDLGTGNFVPLFTMNNILVDYWEAKGNDRHEMRKYEVGFYTKLDSHEPLEYFDNPVTGERRNIHHFRLGPVPRIYTPEGITVMGFHPNPLPLELIGDRVFLATQSIESRPDMARPGETTHVNSFMTYSALFGDVANPRVNSAPVHAQLQNKNRWQPWMGMGDRPGGTVVRGFGTKISGLDALPADVMAGVRRFVPEILDTKNWKEFMFEDTEYLRERAAAGK
;
A
#
# COMPACT_ATOMS: atom_id res chain seq x y z
N MET A 1 29.98 32.97 20.84
CA MET A 1 28.71 33.13 20.09
C MET A 1 28.88 34.22 19.06
N PRO A 2 28.89 33.94 17.76
CA PRO A 2 28.65 34.94 16.75
C PRO A 2 27.39 34.60 15.96
N SER A 3 26.53 35.62 15.81
CA SER A 3 25.29 35.62 15.04
C SER A 3 25.61 35.56 13.53
N MET A 4 25.06 34.58 12.83
CA MET A 4 25.05 34.54 11.37
C MET A 4 23.81 35.24 10.81
N THR A 5 24.01 36.44 10.29
CA THR A 5 23.05 37.15 9.45
C THR A 5 23.05 36.60 8.04
N ARG A 6 21.95 35.98 7.62
CA ARG A 6 21.69 35.62 6.22
C ARG A 6 21.12 36.84 5.50
N ARG A 7 21.92 37.46 4.62
CA ARG A 7 21.47 38.25 3.49
C ARG A 7 22.19 37.72 2.27
N ALA A 8 21.50 37.04 1.40
CA ALA A 8 21.99 36.66 0.09
C ALA A 8 21.14 37.33 -0.98
N ALA A 9 21.87 37.95 -1.89
CA ALA A 9 21.48 38.80 -2.96
C ALA A 9 20.53 38.13 -3.98
N LEU A 10 19.49 38.88 -4.35
CA LEU A 10 18.73 38.72 -5.58
C LEU A 10 19.44 39.53 -6.67
N GLY A 11 20.12 38.82 -7.54
CA GLY A 11 20.65 39.38 -8.81
C GLY A 11 19.70 39.01 -9.94
N GLY A 12 19.12 40.00 -10.58
CA GLY A 12 18.17 39.84 -11.65
C GLY A 12 18.79 39.39 -12.97
N VAL A 13 18.01 38.67 -13.77
CA VAL A 13 18.13 38.64 -15.24
C VAL A 13 16.71 38.77 -15.79
N ALA A 14 16.48 39.93 -16.38
CA ALA A 14 15.31 40.19 -17.20
C ALA A 14 15.55 39.57 -18.58
N GLY A 15 14.75 38.58 -18.93
CA GLY A 15 14.62 38.02 -20.26
C GLY A 15 13.14 37.95 -20.60
N LEU A 16 12.63 39.01 -21.25
CA LEU A 16 11.28 39.07 -21.80
C LEU A 16 11.19 38.17 -23.04
N GLY A 17 10.70 36.96 -22.84
CA GLY A 17 10.17 36.15 -23.90
C GLY A 17 8.68 35.92 -23.63
N THR A 18 7.82 36.77 -24.20
CA THR A 18 6.37 36.56 -24.22
C THR A 18 6.03 35.38 -25.13
N LEU A 19 6.10 34.17 -24.60
CA LEU A 19 5.37 33.02 -25.15
C LEU A 19 3.91 33.17 -24.72
N ALA A 20 3.08 33.61 -25.65
CA ALA A 20 1.63 33.54 -25.52
C ALA A 20 1.23 32.07 -25.39
N LEU A 21 1.15 31.56 -24.17
CA LEU A 21 0.45 30.33 -23.87
C LEU A 21 -1.04 30.60 -24.12
N ALA A 22 -1.53 30.17 -25.28
CA ALA A 22 -2.96 30.04 -25.48
C ALA A 22 -3.50 29.17 -24.30
N PRO A 23 -4.54 29.62 -23.59
CA PRO A 23 -5.17 28.77 -22.58
C PRO A 23 -5.82 27.62 -23.34
N THR A 24 -5.16 26.48 -23.39
CA THR A 24 -5.85 25.22 -23.63
C THR A 24 -6.77 24.97 -22.41
N THR A 25 -7.94 25.57 -22.44
CA THR A 25 -9.07 25.12 -21.62
C THR A 25 -9.39 23.73 -22.12
N ALA A 26 -8.64 22.74 -21.61
CA ALA A 26 -9.16 21.39 -21.53
C ALA A 26 -10.39 21.52 -20.61
N GLN A 27 -11.54 21.85 -21.18
CA GLN A 27 -12.82 21.57 -20.55
C GLN A 27 -12.84 20.07 -20.32
N ASN A 28 -12.43 19.65 -19.11
CA ASN A 28 -12.82 18.35 -18.59
C ASN A 28 -14.35 18.39 -18.58
N ALA A 29 -14.95 17.91 -19.66
CA ALA A 29 -16.38 17.64 -19.68
C ALA A 29 -16.59 16.65 -18.54
N THR A 30 -17.10 17.14 -17.44
CA THR A 30 -17.51 16.31 -16.30
C THR A 30 -18.46 15.30 -16.89
N ALA A 31 -18.05 14.05 -17.00
CA ALA A 31 -18.90 13.01 -17.58
C ALA A 31 -20.18 13.02 -16.76
N ALA A 32 -21.33 13.23 -17.44
CA ALA A 32 -22.61 13.25 -16.76
C ALA A 32 -22.77 11.92 -16.02
N VAL A 33 -23.11 12.00 -14.72
CA VAL A 33 -23.37 10.81 -13.92
C VAL A 33 -24.48 10.01 -14.60
N PRO A 34 -24.26 8.74 -15.01
CA PRO A 34 -25.32 7.93 -15.55
C PRO A 34 -26.48 7.86 -14.57
N LYS A 35 -27.72 7.94 -15.06
CA LYS A 35 -28.92 7.99 -14.21
C LYS A 35 -29.11 6.75 -13.33
N ASP A 36 -28.49 5.65 -13.73
CA ASP A 36 -28.50 4.35 -13.09
C ASP A 36 -27.30 4.13 -12.13
N PHE A 37 -26.36 5.09 -12.07
CA PHE A 37 -25.23 4.99 -11.14
C PHE A 37 -25.67 5.42 -9.73
N ASN A 38 -25.88 4.42 -8.87
CA ASN A 38 -26.36 4.62 -7.51
C ASN A 38 -25.48 3.85 -6.50
N LEU A 39 -24.68 4.55 -5.72
CA LEU A 39 -23.85 3.95 -4.68
C LEU A 39 -24.63 3.40 -3.47
N ALA A 40 -25.94 3.62 -3.38
CA ALA A 40 -26.80 2.94 -2.42
C ALA A 40 -27.22 1.54 -2.89
N ASP A 41 -27.06 1.23 -4.19
CA ASP A 41 -27.25 -0.12 -4.71
C ASP A 41 -26.03 -0.99 -4.41
N PRO A 42 -26.17 -2.13 -3.69
CA PRO A 42 -25.06 -2.99 -3.31
C PRO A 42 -24.25 -3.51 -4.50
N LEU A 43 -24.90 -3.74 -5.64
CA LEU A 43 -24.23 -4.24 -6.83
C LEU A 43 -23.35 -3.16 -7.51
N THR A 44 -23.89 -1.95 -7.63
CA THR A 44 -23.11 -0.79 -8.12
C THR A 44 -21.92 -0.52 -7.20
N THR A 45 -22.13 -0.59 -5.90
CA THR A 45 -21.07 -0.46 -4.89
C THR A 45 -20.00 -1.53 -5.03
N LEU A 46 -20.38 -2.80 -5.12
CA LEU A 46 -19.44 -3.90 -5.34
C LEU A 46 -18.62 -3.67 -6.61
N ARG A 47 -19.27 -3.44 -7.75
CA ARG A 47 -18.59 -3.27 -9.04
C ARG A 47 -17.64 -2.08 -9.03
N THR A 48 -18.06 -0.97 -8.43
CA THR A 48 -17.22 0.22 -8.26
C THR A 48 -16.00 -0.10 -7.40
N HIS A 49 -16.21 -0.74 -6.25
CA HIS A 49 -15.14 -1.15 -5.36
C HIS A 49 -14.13 -2.06 -6.08
N VAL A 50 -14.62 -3.12 -6.72
CA VAL A 50 -13.77 -4.09 -7.43
C VAL A 50 -12.97 -3.42 -8.54
N LYS A 51 -13.56 -2.50 -9.32
CA LYS A 51 -12.83 -1.71 -10.32
C LYS A 51 -11.74 -0.86 -9.70
N MET A 52 -11.96 -0.32 -8.50
CA MET A 52 -10.97 0.53 -7.83
C MET A 52 -9.82 -0.28 -7.26
N VAL A 53 -10.07 -1.39 -6.57
CA VAL A 53 -9.01 -2.15 -5.91
C VAL A 53 -8.42 -3.27 -6.78
N GLY A 54 -9.11 -3.67 -7.83
CA GLY A 54 -8.76 -4.81 -8.66
C GLY A 54 -9.36 -4.75 -10.05
N SER A 55 -10.06 -5.82 -10.44
CA SER A 55 -10.69 -5.94 -11.75
C SER A 55 -12.01 -6.74 -11.68
N LEU A 56 -12.97 -6.33 -12.52
CA LEU A 56 -14.21 -7.11 -12.78
C LEU A 56 -13.94 -8.35 -13.65
N GLY A 57 -12.80 -8.37 -14.35
CA GLY A 57 -12.38 -9.50 -15.20
C GLY A 57 -11.56 -10.54 -14.44
N THR A 58 -11.18 -11.60 -15.17
CA THR A 58 -10.19 -12.58 -14.70
C THR A 58 -8.83 -12.15 -15.21
N GLU A 59 -8.07 -11.46 -14.39
CA GLU A 59 -6.77 -10.89 -14.76
C GLU A 59 -5.87 -10.65 -13.55
N ILE A 60 -4.60 -10.32 -13.82
CA ILE A 60 -3.66 -9.94 -12.77
C ILE A 60 -3.63 -8.41 -12.67
N VAL A 61 -3.78 -7.90 -11.45
CA VAL A 61 -3.64 -6.48 -11.15
C VAL A 61 -2.37 -6.26 -10.36
N TYR A 62 -1.54 -5.34 -10.84
CA TYR A 62 -0.28 -4.96 -10.21
C TYR A 62 -0.44 -3.61 -9.52
N SER A 63 0.16 -3.48 -8.34
CA SER A 63 0.19 -2.20 -7.64
C SER A 63 1.56 -1.96 -7.02
N PHE A 64 1.94 -0.70 -6.95
CA PHE A 64 3.17 -0.25 -6.32
C PHE A 64 2.88 0.83 -5.31
N PHE A 65 3.46 0.69 -4.10
CA PHE A 65 3.37 1.67 -3.02
C PHE A 65 4.76 2.06 -2.55
N ARG A 66 4.91 3.33 -2.23
CA ARG A 66 6.07 3.85 -1.50
C ARG A 66 5.61 4.32 -0.12
N LEU A 67 6.12 3.64 0.91
CA LEU A 67 5.64 3.75 2.27
C LEU A 67 6.78 4.16 3.19
N ASN A 68 6.62 5.25 3.92
CA ASN A 68 7.56 5.65 4.96
C ASN A 68 7.16 5.00 6.29
N LEU A 69 8.14 4.47 6.99
CA LEU A 69 7.98 3.87 8.30
C LEU A 69 8.56 4.77 9.37
N TYR A 70 7.80 4.92 10.44
CA TYR A 70 8.14 5.71 11.62
C TYR A 70 8.01 4.83 12.86
N GLY A 71 8.89 5.02 13.82
CA GLY A 71 8.75 4.46 15.15
C GLY A 71 7.87 5.36 16.00
N ASP A 72 6.77 4.84 16.51
CA ASP A 72 5.99 5.46 17.58
C ASP A 72 6.51 4.93 18.92
N LEU A 73 7.14 5.81 19.71
CA LEU A 73 7.73 5.43 20.99
C LEU A 73 6.71 5.44 22.15
N GLY A 74 5.41 5.64 21.86
CA GLY A 74 4.38 5.77 22.87
C GLY A 74 4.35 7.12 23.60
N THR A 75 5.19 8.07 23.17
CA THR A 75 5.30 9.42 23.77
C THR A 75 4.67 10.50 22.91
N GLY A 76 4.06 10.15 21.79
CA GLY A 76 3.55 11.07 20.78
C GLY A 76 4.60 11.58 19.79
N ASN A 77 5.87 11.25 19.98
CA ASN A 77 6.95 11.56 19.05
C ASN A 77 7.20 10.39 18.09
N PHE A 78 7.33 10.71 16.81
CA PHE A 78 7.71 9.75 15.79
C PHE A 78 9.19 9.86 15.45
N VAL A 79 9.86 8.72 15.34
CA VAL A 79 11.24 8.61 14.87
C VAL A 79 11.20 8.09 13.43
N PRO A 80 11.74 8.83 12.45
CA PRO A 80 11.86 8.32 11.10
C PRO A 80 12.78 7.08 11.06
N LEU A 81 12.35 6.04 10.35
CA LEU A 81 13.12 4.78 10.27
C LEU A 81 13.65 4.54 8.85
N PHE A 82 12.77 4.21 7.93
CA PHE A 82 13.13 3.88 6.54
C PHE A 82 11.90 3.92 5.64
N THR A 83 12.12 3.75 4.34
CA THR A 83 11.08 3.62 3.33
C THR A 83 10.93 2.15 2.93
N MET A 84 9.71 1.69 2.69
CA MET A 84 9.39 0.41 2.08
C MET A 84 8.88 0.63 0.66
N ASN A 85 9.50 -0.03 -0.32
CA ASN A 85 8.97 -0.18 -1.66
C ASN A 85 8.16 -1.47 -1.67
N ASN A 86 6.85 -1.32 -1.79
CA ASN A 86 5.89 -2.40 -1.60
C ASN A 86 5.19 -2.71 -2.92
N ILE A 87 5.23 -3.97 -3.33
CA ILE A 87 4.72 -4.47 -4.60
C ILE A 87 3.65 -5.50 -4.34
N LEU A 88 2.51 -5.35 -5.01
CA LEU A 88 1.38 -6.25 -4.94
C LEU A 88 1.13 -6.88 -6.31
N VAL A 89 0.86 -8.18 -6.30
CA VAL A 89 0.41 -8.96 -7.46
C VAL A 89 -0.87 -9.68 -7.06
N ASP A 90 -1.99 -9.19 -7.54
CA ASP A 90 -3.32 -9.66 -7.16
C ASP A 90 -3.95 -10.44 -8.33
N TYR A 91 -4.17 -11.74 -8.15
CA TYR A 91 -4.88 -12.59 -9.12
C TYR A 91 -6.38 -12.49 -8.90
N TRP A 92 -7.06 -11.85 -9.83
CA TRP A 92 -8.51 -11.68 -9.81
C TRP A 92 -9.20 -12.73 -10.66
N GLU A 93 -10.33 -13.22 -10.20
CA GLU A 93 -11.16 -14.19 -10.89
C GLU A 93 -12.64 -13.82 -10.72
N ALA A 94 -13.33 -13.57 -11.85
CA ALA A 94 -14.77 -13.39 -11.87
C ALA A 94 -15.45 -14.76 -11.80
N LYS A 95 -16.23 -15.01 -10.75
CA LYS A 95 -16.91 -16.32 -10.51
C LYS A 95 -18.37 -16.33 -10.99
N GLY A 96 -18.87 -15.26 -11.60
CA GLY A 96 -20.28 -15.09 -11.87
C GLY A 96 -21.09 -14.72 -10.62
N ASN A 97 -22.40 -14.43 -10.79
CA ASN A 97 -23.31 -14.05 -9.71
C ASN A 97 -22.78 -12.92 -8.83
N ASP A 98 -22.13 -11.93 -9.45
CA ASP A 98 -21.55 -10.78 -8.76
C ASP A 98 -20.58 -11.15 -7.62
N ARG A 99 -19.87 -12.25 -7.80
CA ARG A 99 -18.82 -12.72 -6.92
C ARG A 99 -17.46 -12.62 -7.62
N HIS A 100 -16.50 -12.01 -6.94
CA HIS A 100 -15.12 -11.95 -7.37
C HIS A 100 -14.22 -12.54 -6.29
N GLU A 101 -13.24 -13.33 -6.71
CA GLU A 101 -12.23 -13.90 -5.84
C GLU A 101 -10.88 -13.31 -6.19
N MET A 102 -10.05 -13.11 -5.19
CA MET A 102 -8.72 -12.58 -5.37
C MET A 102 -7.72 -13.34 -4.47
N ARG A 103 -6.55 -13.60 -5.01
CA ARG A 103 -5.39 -14.06 -4.25
C ARG A 103 -4.32 -12.99 -4.32
N LYS A 104 -4.02 -12.41 -3.17
CA LYS A 104 -3.07 -11.33 -3.01
C LYS A 104 -1.68 -11.88 -2.66
N TYR A 105 -0.68 -11.43 -3.41
CA TYR A 105 0.72 -11.59 -3.09
C TYR A 105 1.33 -10.21 -2.88
N GLU A 106 2.12 -10.08 -1.84
CA GLU A 106 2.67 -8.79 -1.46
C GLU A 106 4.08 -8.96 -0.94
N VAL A 107 5.00 -8.15 -1.44
CA VAL A 107 6.37 -8.08 -0.96
C VAL A 107 6.77 -6.64 -0.76
N GLY A 108 7.75 -6.42 0.13
CA GLY A 108 8.33 -5.11 0.32
C GLY A 108 9.80 -5.21 0.66
N PHE A 109 10.62 -4.35 0.10
CA PHE A 109 12.01 -4.20 0.52
C PHE A 109 12.26 -2.77 1.01
N TYR A 110 13.21 -2.65 1.93
CA TYR A 110 13.48 -1.41 2.64
C TYR A 110 14.63 -0.63 2.02
N THR A 111 14.49 0.70 2.03
CA THR A 111 15.49 1.66 1.53
C THR A 111 15.65 2.79 2.53
N LYS A 112 16.74 3.54 2.42
CA LYS A 112 16.93 4.77 3.19
C LYS A 112 15.86 5.80 2.83
N LEU A 113 15.48 6.63 3.79
CA LEU A 113 14.43 7.64 3.61
C LEU A 113 14.79 8.71 2.57
N ASP A 114 16.02 9.10 2.51
CA ASP A 114 16.52 10.25 1.77
C ASP A 114 17.09 9.92 0.40
N SER A 115 17.68 8.74 0.23
CA SER A 115 18.39 8.37 -1.00
C SER A 115 17.76 7.22 -1.77
N HIS A 116 16.78 6.53 -1.19
CA HIS A 116 16.20 5.30 -1.74
C HIS A 116 17.20 4.17 -1.97
N GLU A 117 18.43 4.27 -1.43
CA GLU A 117 19.38 3.18 -1.45
C GLU A 117 18.86 2.00 -0.63
N PRO A 118 18.98 0.76 -1.12
CA PRO A 118 18.57 -0.41 -0.36
C PRO A 118 19.30 -0.49 0.99
N LEU A 119 18.55 -0.86 2.02
CA LEU A 119 19.09 -1.11 3.35
C LEU A 119 19.49 -2.58 3.47
N GLU A 120 20.72 -2.82 3.90
CA GLU A 120 21.21 -4.16 4.23
C GLU A 120 21.11 -4.44 5.73
N TYR A 121 21.24 -3.39 6.52
CA TYR A 121 21.15 -3.44 7.97
C TYR A 121 20.27 -2.31 8.48
N PHE A 122 19.64 -2.55 9.60
CA PHE A 122 18.91 -1.55 10.36
C PHE A 122 19.75 -1.11 11.56
N ASP A 123 20.26 0.10 11.50
CA ASP A 123 20.86 0.76 12.67
C ASP A 123 19.72 1.38 13.49
N ASN A 124 19.32 0.69 14.55
CA ASN A 124 18.16 1.07 15.34
C ASN A 124 18.42 2.40 16.07
N PRO A 125 17.71 3.48 15.74
CA PRO A 125 17.95 4.80 16.34
C PRO A 125 17.51 4.89 17.80
N VAL A 126 16.77 3.90 18.30
CA VAL A 126 16.25 3.85 19.67
C VAL A 126 17.16 3.05 20.61
N THR A 127 17.70 1.93 20.13
CA THR A 127 18.55 1.03 20.94
C THR A 127 20.02 1.18 20.63
N GLY A 128 20.38 1.79 19.51
CA GLY A 128 21.78 1.87 19.02
C GLY A 128 22.30 0.56 18.43
N GLU A 129 21.48 -0.47 18.37
CA GLU A 129 21.92 -1.79 17.89
C GLU A 129 21.78 -1.90 16.36
N ARG A 130 22.74 -2.57 15.74
CA ARG A 130 22.64 -2.99 14.33
C ARG A 130 21.96 -4.34 14.23
N ARG A 131 20.97 -4.45 13.32
CA ARG A 131 20.19 -5.66 13.09
C ARG A 131 20.16 -6.00 11.60
N ASN A 132 20.04 -7.28 11.30
CA ASN A 132 19.72 -7.74 9.96
C ASN A 132 18.28 -7.32 9.64
N ILE A 133 18.04 -7.00 8.38
CA ILE A 133 16.71 -6.66 7.89
C ILE A 133 16.06 -7.92 7.35
N HIS A 134 14.80 -8.12 7.75
CA HIS A 134 13.91 -9.11 7.15
C HIS A 134 12.90 -8.39 6.27
N HIS A 135 13.00 -8.59 4.97
CA HIS A 135 12.12 -7.95 4.00
C HIS A 135 10.71 -8.52 4.05
N PHE A 136 9.73 -7.65 3.83
CA PHE A 136 8.32 -7.99 3.96
C PHE A 136 7.85 -8.98 2.89
N ARG A 137 7.08 -9.98 3.31
CA ARG A 137 6.44 -10.98 2.47
C ARG A 137 5.09 -11.36 3.03
N LEU A 138 4.08 -11.37 2.19
CA LEU A 138 2.73 -11.75 2.57
C LEU A 138 2.03 -12.45 1.40
N GLY A 139 1.42 -13.60 1.66
CA GLY A 139 0.57 -14.27 0.67
C GLY A 139 0.86 -15.75 0.49
N PRO A 140 -0.01 -16.44 -0.27
CA PRO A 140 -1.22 -15.87 -0.88
C PRO A 140 -2.33 -15.57 0.15
N VAL A 141 -2.93 -14.38 0.09
CA VAL A 141 -4.07 -14.00 0.94
C VAL A 141 -5.35 -14.08 0.10
N PRO A 142 -6.25 -15.03 0.35
CA PRO A 142 -7.52 -15.11 -0.34
C PRO A 142 -8.49 -14.04 0.15
N ARG A 143 -9.20 -13.43 -0.79
CA ARG A 143 -10.30 -12.50 -0.53
C ARG A 143 -11.47 -12.81 -1.43
N ILE A 144 -12.67 -12.60 -0.92
CA ILE A 144 -13.92 -12.78 -1.64
C ILE A 144 -14.70 -11.47 -1.55
N TYR A 145 -15.17 -11.02 -2.70
CA TYR A 145 -15.94 -9.78 -2.86
C TYR A 145 -17.33 -10.14 -3.33
N THR A 146 -18.34 -9.72 -2.58
CA THR A 146 -19.76 -9.91 -2.88
C THR A 146 -20.55 -8.63 -2.56
N PRO A 147 -21.82 -8.52 -2.94
CA PRO A 147 -22.65 -7.36 -2.56
C PRO A 147 -22.76 -7.14 -1.04
N GLU A 148 -22.58 -8.19 -0.23
CA GLU A 148 -22.59 -8.11 1.23
C GLU A 148 -21.31 -7.53 1.81
N GLY A 149 -20.22 -7.50 1.03
CA GLY A 149 -18.94 -6.95 1.45
C GLY A 149 -17.73 -7.82 1.10
N ILE A 150 -16.60 -7.55 1.77
CA ILE A 150 -15.34 -8.24 1.55
C ILE A 150 -15.08 -9.22 2.68
N THR A 151 -14.89 -10.49 2.32
CA THR A 151 -14.40 -11.52 3.24
C THR A 151 -12.91 -11.74 3.03
N VAL A 152 -12.12 -11.58 4.07
CA VAL A 152 -10.67 -11.81 4.07
C VAL A 152 -10.37 -13.02 4.95
N MET A 153 -9.74 -14.05 4.40
CA MET A 153 -9.34 -15.26 5.14
C MET A 153 -10.50 -15.90 5.95
N GLY A 154 -11.75 -15.74 5.48
CA GLY A 154 -12.93 -16.30 6.17
C GLY A 154 -13.51 -15.44 7.30
N PHE A 155 -12.98 -14.26 7.56
CA PHE A 155 -13.58 -13.29 8.49
C PHE A 155 -14.84 -12.64 7.90
N HIS A 156 -15.69 -12.09 8.78
CA HIS A 156 -16.94 -11.46 8.38
C HIS A 156 -16.73 -10.35 7.33
N PRO A 157 -17.70 -10.19 6.40
CA PRO A 157 -17.61 -9.14 5.39
C PRO A 157 -17.52 -7.75 6.02
N ASN A 158 -16.57 -6.95 5.53
CA ASN A 158 -16.48 -5.54 5.87
C ASN A 158 -17.32 -4.71 4.88
N PRO A 159 -18.00 -3.65 5.32
CA PRO A 159 -18.75 -2.77 4.43
C PRO A 159 -17.82 -2.08 3.42
N LEU A 160 -18.41 -1.66 2.31
CA LEU A 160 -17.73 -1.00 1.19
C LEU A 160 -18.10 0.49 1.15
N PRO A 161 -17.54 1.34 2.02
CA PRO A 161 -17.89 2.76 2.03
C PRO A 161 -17.30 3.46 0.80
N LEU A 162 -18.18 3.94 -0.06
CA LEU A 162 -17.87 4.70 -1.27
C LEU A 162 -18.57 6.05 -1.22
N GLU A 163 -17.86 7.08 -1.62
CA GLU A 163 -18.39 8.43 -1.74
C GLU A 163 -18.04 9.04 -3.10
N LEU A 164 -19.00 9.72 -3.73
CA LEU A 164 -18.77 10.52 -4.91
C LEU A 164 -18.66 11.99 -4.50
N ILE A 165 -17.47 12.58 -4.70
CA ILE A 165 -17.21 13.98 -4.39
C ILE A 165 -16.64 14.64 -5.66
N GLY A 166 -17.42 15.57 -6.24
CA GLY A 166 -17.06 16.18 -7.52
C GLY A 166 -17.02 15.14 -8.65
N ASP A 167 -15.88 15.03 -9.30
CA ASP A 167 -15.62 14.08 -10.39
C ASP A 167 -14.88 12.81 -9.93
N ARG A 168 -14.76 12.58 -8.63
CA ARG A 168 -14.00 11.45 -8.07
C ARG A 168 -14.82 10.58 -7.15
N VAL A 169 -14.60 9.29 -7.26
CA VAL A 169 -15.07 8.30 -6.30
C VAL A 169 -13.96 8.03 -5.30
N PHE A 170 -14.31 8.10 -4.03
CA PHE A 170 -13.44 7.76 -2.91
C PHE A 170 -13.92 6.47 -2.26
N LEU A 171 -12.96 5.62 -1.90
CA LEU A 171 -13.16 4.42 -1.11
C LEU A 171 -12.25 4.51 0.10
N ALA A 172 -12.84 4.63 1.30
CA ALA A 172 -12.10 4.61 2.55
C ALA A 172 -12.36 3.28 3.27
N THR A 173 -11.39 2.39 3.27
CA THR A 173 -11.45 1.14 4.00
C THR A 173 -10.67 1.23 5.29
N GLN A 174 -11.18 0.56 6.32
CA GLN A 174 -10.47 0.37 7.58
C GLN A 174 -10.53 -1.09 7.99
N SER A 175 -9.44 -1.57 8.55
CA SER A 175 -9.38 -2.87 9.21
C SER A 175 -8.89 -2.61 10.63
N ILE A 176 -9.80 -2.69 11.59
CA ILE A 176 -9.50 -2.56 13.02
C ILE A 176 -9.96 -3.85 13.66
N GLU A 177 -9.04 -4.77 13.80
CA GLU A 177 -9.33 -6.12 14.26
C GLU A 177 -8.25 -6.63 15.22
N SER A 178 -8.65 -7.56 16.07
CA SER A 178 -7.76 -8.34 16.90
C SER A 178 -7.82 -9.78 16.45
N ARG A 179 -6.69 -10.37 16.15
CA ARG A 179 -6.59 -11.76 15.68
C ARG A 179 -5.44 -12.49 16.35
N PRO A 180 -5.43 -13.83 16.35
CA PRO A 180 -4.25 -14.57 16.76
C PRO A 180 -3.01 -14.11 16.00
N ASP A 181 -1.93 -13.91 16.72
CA ASP A 181 -0.64 -13.55 16.10
C ASP A 181 -0.04 -14.80 15.45
N MET A 182 0.03 -14.79 14.12
CA MET A 182 0.53 -15.93 13.35
C MET A 182 2.03 -16.19 13.58
N ALA A 183 2.77 -15.13 13.91
CA ALA A 183 4.20 -15.20 14.18
C ALA A 183 4.52 -15.52 15.65
N ARG A 184 3.55 -15.34 16.56
CA ARG A 184 3.71 -15.53 17.99
C ARG A 184 2.55 -16.34 18.56
N PRO A 185 2.61 -17.67 18.50
CA PRO A 185 1.53 -18.54 19.00
C PRO A 185 1.13 -18.21 20.44
N GLY A 186 -0.17 -18.01 20.65
CA GLY A 186 -0.72 -17.64 21.97
C GLY A 186 -0.85 -16.14 22.22
N GLU A 187 -0.30 -15.29 21.34
CA GLU A 187 -0.48 -13.83 21.41
C GLU A 187 -1.61 -13.36 20.49
N THR A 188 -2.06 -12.12 20.74
CA THR A 188 -3.01 -11.39 19.89
C THR A 188 -2.31 -10.24 19.22
N THR A 189 -2.45 -10.14 17.90
CA THR A 189 -2.05 -8.94 17.17
C THR A 189 -3.26 -8.04 16.91
N HIS A 190 -3.03 -6.72 16.99
CA HIS A 190 -4.02 -5.71 16.66
C HIS A 190 -3.66 -5.11 15.31
N VAL A 191 -4.55 -5.30 14.35
CA VAL A 191 -4.42 -4.71 13.02
C VAL A 191 -5.13 -3.35 13.02
N ASN A 192 -4.41 -2.30 12.64
CA ASN A 192 -4.97 -0.96 12.44
C ASN A 192 -4.50 -0.47 11.07
N SER A 193 -5.30 -0.74 10.06
CA SER A 193 -5.01 -0.40 8.68
C SER A 193 -6.10 0.49 8.11
N PHE A 194 -5.68 1.63 7.57
CA PHE A 194 -6.55 2.60 6.92
C PHE A 194 -6.05 2.79 5.50
N MET A 195 -6.93 2.58 4.53
CA MET A 195 -6.58 2.76 3.13
C MET A 195 -7.66 3.59 2.44
N THR A 196 -7.23 4.61 1.73
CA THR A 196 -8.10 5.44 0.89
C THR A 196 -7.67 5.31 -0.55
N TYR A 197 -8.60 4.91 -1.39
CA TYR A 197 -8.45 4.92 -2.84
C TYR A 197 -9.25 6.08 -3.43
N SER A 198 -8.76 6.65 -4.53
CA SER A 198 -9.53 7.60 -5.32
C SER A 198 -9.37 7.32 -6.81
N ALA A 199 -10.47 7.38 -7.54
CA ALA A 199 -10.53 7.19 -8.99
C ALA A 199 -11.37 8.28 -9.64
N LEU A 200 -11.17 8.54 -10.93
CA LEU A 200 -12.08 9.39 -11.68
C LEU A 200 -13.43 8.68 -11.86
N PHE A 201 -14.50 9.41 -11.65
CA PHE A 201 -15.86 8.88 -11.81
C PHE A 201 -16.07 8.30 -13.21
N GLY A 202 -15.57 8.99 -14.26
CA GLY A 202 -15.68 8.54 -15.64
C GLY A 202 -15.05 7.15 -15.89
N ASP A 203 -13.97 6.80 -15.19
CA ASP A 203 -13.33 5.49 -15.32
C ASP A 203 -14.14 4.41 -14.60
N VAL A 204 -14.62 4.69 -13.38
CA VAL A 204 -15.41 3.72 -12.60
C VAL A 204 -16.77 3.46 -13.18
N ALA A 205 -17.45 4.51 -13.69
CA ALA A 205 -18.75 4.41 -14.30
C ALA A 205 -18.74 3.80 -15.71
N ASN A 206 -17.59 3.77 -16.38
CA ASN A 206 -17.46 3.25 -17.73
C ASN A 206 -17.63 1.70 -17.75
N PRO A 207 -18.67 1.15 -18.41
CA PRO A 207 -18.89 -0.30 -18.44
C PRO A 207 -17.83 -1.08 -19.23
N ARG A 208 -16.98 -0.39 -20.02
CA ARG A 208 -15.91 -1.01 -20.80
C ARG A 208 -14.60 -1.12 -20.02
N VAL A 209 -14.52 -0.50 -18.84
CA VAL A 209 -13.33 -0.51 -17.96
C VAL A 209 -13.56 -1.54 -16.87
N ASN A 210 -12.77 -2.60 -16.85
CA ASN A 210 -12.81 -3.61 -15.81
C ASN A 210 -11.98 -3.20 -14.58
N SER A 211 -10.89 -2.47 -14.78
CA SER A 211 -9.96 -2.04 -13.74
C SER A 211 -9.66 -0.55 -13.90
N ALA A 212 -10.13 0.27 -12.99
CA ALA A 212 -9.94 1.72 -13.05
C ALA A 212 -8.55 2.11 -12.53
N PRO A 213 -7.89 3.11 -13.14
CA PRO A 213 -6.71 3.74 -12.55
C PRO A 213 -7.07 4.36 -11.19
N VAL A 214 -6.22 4.15 -10.19
CA VAL A 214 -6.45 4.68 -8.84
C VAL A 214 -5.20 5.32 -8.27
N HIS A 215 -5.40 6.29 -7.38
CA HIS A 215 -4.41 6.68 -6.38
C HIS A 215 -4.85 6.14 -5.04
N ALA A 216 -3.91 5.58 -4.29
CA ALA A 216 -4.17 5.02 -2.98
C ALA A 216 -3.26 5.66 -1.93
N GLN A 217 -3.79 5.81 -0.72
CA GLN A 217 -3.02 6.19 0.46
C GLN A 217 -3.21 5.11 1.51
N LEU A 218 -2.11 4.74 2.16
CA LEU A 218 -2.08 3.75 3.22
C LEU A 218 -1.55 4.38 4.49
N GLN A 219 -2.22 4.07 5.61
CA GLN A 219 -1.71 4.31 6.94
C GLN A 219 -1.98 3.08 7.81
N ASN A 220 -0.92 2.50 8.37
CA ASN A 220 -1.01 1.38 9.31
C ASN A 220 -0.33 1.74 10.63
N LYS A 221 -0.84 1.18 11.71
CA LYS A 221 -0.12 1.12 12.99
C LYS A 221 0.04 -0.34 13.37
N ASN A 222 1.29 -0.77 13.49
CA ASN A 222 1.65 -2.15 13.80
C ASN A 222 2.51 -2.19 15.07
N ARG A 223 2.63 -3.37 15.69
CA ARG A 223 3.67 -3.63 16.68
C ARG A 223 5.06 -3.43 16.06
N TRP A 224 6.07 -3.30 16.91
CA TRP A 224 7.45 -3.41 16.45
C TRP A 224 7.68 -4.74 15.75
N GLN A 225 8.33 -4.69 14.60
CA GLN A 225 8.75 -5.91 13.94
C GLN A 225 9.76 -6.64 14.84
N PRO A 226 9.65 -7.96 15.03
CA PRO A 226 10.52 -8.70 15.95
C PRO A 226 12.00 -8.52 15.67
N TRP A 227 12.39 -8.45 14.39
CA TRP A 227 13.77 -8.27 13.97
C TRP A 227 14.35 -6.89 14.31
N MET A 228 13.53 -5.90 14.60
CA MET A 228 14.00 -4.55 14.95
C MET A 228 14.68 -4.47 16.32
N GLY A 229 14.55 -5.50 17.16
CA GLY A 229 15.21 -5.56 18.45
C GLY A 229 14.65 -4.62 19.50
N MET A 230 13.36 -4.27 19.40
CA MET A 230 12.71 -3.37 20.35
C MET A 230 12.28 -4.07 21.66
N GLY A 231 12.24 -5.41 21.70
CA GLY A 231 11.78 -6.15 22.88
C GLY A 231 10.36 -5.74 23.28
N ASP A 232 10.12 -5.58 24.57
CA ASP A 232 8.82 -5.21 25.15
C ASP A 232 8.61 -3.69 25.24
N ARG A 233 9.40 -2.91 24.50
CA ARG A 233 9.22 -1.44 24.50
C ARG A 233 7.84 -1.06 23.99
N PRO A 234 7.16 -0.11 24.67
CA PRO A 234 5.86 0.38 24.23
C PRO A 234 5.96 1.04 22.85
N GLY A 235 4.81 1.17 22.17
CA GLY A 235 4.73 1.78 20.86
C GLY A 235 4.66 0.76 19.74
N GLY A 236 5.28 1.09 18.61
CA GLY A 236 5.24 0.27 17.40
C GLY A 236 5.67 1.04 16.17
N THR A 237 5.37 0.50 15.01
CA THR A 237 5.63 1.18 13.73
C THR A 237 4.36 1.85 13.21
N VAL A 238 4.51 3.06 12.68
CA VAL A 238 3.51 3.74 11.88
C VAL A 238 4.00 3.76 10.44
N VAL A 239 3.22 3.18 9.56
CA VAL A 239 3.48 3.13 8.11
C VAL A 239 2.55 4.12 7.44
N ARG A 240 3.09 4.97 6.58
CA ARG A 240 2.29 5.92 5.81
C ARG A 240 2.88 6.11 4.42
N GLY A 241 2.02 6.13 3.43
CA GLY A 241 2.46 6.43 2.07
C GLY A 241 1.36 6.38 1.05
N PHE A 242 1.76 6.28 -0.19
CA PHE A 242 0.87 6.31 -1.33
C PHE A 242 1.28 5.26 -2.37
N GLY A 243 0.33 4.94 -3.22
CA GLY A 243 0.53 3.98 -4.30
C GLY A 243 -0.48 4.14 -5.42
N THR A 244 -0.30 3.32 -6.43
CA THR A 244 -1.15 3.29 -7.62
C THR A 244 -1.12 1.90 -8.24
N LYS A 245 -2.11 1.59 -9.06
CA LYS A 245 -2.02 0.47 -9.99
C LYS A 245 -1.01 0.78 -11.08
N ILE A 246 -0.29 -0.23 -11.51
CA ILE A 246 0.67 -0.17 -12.62
C ILE A 246 0.29 -1.21 -13.68
N SER A 247 0.74 -1.01 -14.91
CA SER A 247 0.41 -1.89 -16.05
C SER A 247 1.04 -3.28 -15.95
N GLY A 248 2.13 -3.41 -15.19
CA GLY A 248 2.88 -4.63 -14.99
C GLY A 248 4.13 -4.36 -14.16
N LEU A 249 4.86 -5.41 -13.80
CA LEU A 249 6.11 -5.25 -13.03
C LEU A 249 7.20 -4.51 -13.82
N ASP A 250 7.14 -4.52 -15.15
CA ASP A 250 8.01 -3.77 -16.04
C ASP A 250 7.81 -2.24 -15.97
N ALA A 251 6.67 -1.80 -15.47
CA ALA A 251 6.39 -0.37 -15.22
C ALA A 251 7.02 0.15 -13.91
N LEU A 252 7.64 -0.72 -13.10
CA LEU A 252 8.36 -0.28 -11.91
C LEU A 252 9.60 0.55 -12.29
N PRO A 253 9.95 1.57 -11.50
CA PRO A 253 11.23 2.27 -11.65
C PRO A 253 12.41 1.29 -11.65
N ALA A 254 13.44 1.56 -12.44
CA ALA A 254 14.56 0.63 -12.63
C ALA A 254 15.29 0.27 -11.32
N ASP A 255 15.45 1.23 -10.41
CA ASP A 255 16.01 1.05 -9.08
C ASP A 255 15.13 0.14 -8.19
N VAL A 256 13.80 0.32 -8.27
CA VAL A 256 12.85 -0.54 -7.57
C VAL A 256 12.90 -1.96 -8.11
N MET A 257 12.92 -2.15 -9.44
CA MET A 257 13.03 -3.47 -10.05
C MET A 257 14.36 -4.16 -9.68
N ALA A 258 15.46 -3.42 -9.60
CA ALA A 258 16.74 -3.96 -9.13
C ALA A 258 16.64 -4.45 -7.68
N GLY A 259 15.97 -3.68 -6.82
CA GLY A 259 15.69 -4.07 -5.43
C GLY A 259 14.82 -5.33 -5.34
N VAL A 260 13.75 -5.42 -6.16
CA VAL A 260 12.91 -6.61 -6.25
C VAL A 260 13.72 -7.86 -6.57
N ARG A 261 14.54 -7.80 -7.64
CA ARG A 261 15.37 -8.94 -8.05
C ARG A 261 16.37 -9.38 -6.99
N ARG A 262 16.86 -8.45 -6.19
CA ARG A 262 17.86 -8.71 -5.15
C ARG A 262 17.26 -9.27 -3.86
N PHE A 263 16.15 -8.70 -3.40
CA PHE A 263 15.66 -8.92 -2.04
C PHE A 263 14.37 -9.72 -1.94
N VAL A 264 13.52 -9.64 -2.96
CA VAL A 264 12.18 -10.25 -2.96
C VAL A 264 11.82 -10.82 -4.34
N PRO A 265 12.72 -11.64 -4.96
CA PRO A 265 12.56 -12.10 -6.34
C PRO A 265 11.36 -13.01 -6.55
N GLU A 266 10.82 -13.62 -5.51
CA GLU A 266 9.68 -14.53 -5.54
C GLU A 266 8.41 -13.87 -6.10
N ILE A 267 8.27 -12.54 -5.99
CA ILE A 267 7.12 -11.82 -6.55
C ILE A 267 7.09 -11.86 -8.08
N LEU A 268 8.23 -12.14 -8.72
CA LEU A 268 8.34 -12.27 -10.17
C LEU A 268 7.72 -13.57 -10.67
N ASP A 269 7.57 -14.57 -9.80
CA ASP A 269 6.97 -15.87 -10.12
C ASP A 269 5.98 -16.33 -9.05
N THR A 270 4.90 -15.60 -8.89
CA THR A 270 3.85 -15.92 -7.90
C THR A 270 3.08 -17.19 -8.21
N LYS A 271 3.19 -17.76 -9.43
CA LYS A 271 2.57 -19.05 -9.79
C LYS A 271 3.16 -20.22 -9.00
N ASN A 272 4.43 -20.10 -8.62
CA ASN A 272 5.15 -21.11 -7.83
C ASN A 272 5.13 -20.81 -6.32
N TRP A 273 4.49 -19.73 -5.91
CA TRP A 273 4.36 -19.38 -4.48
C TRP A 273 3.40 -20.34 -3.79
N LYS A 274 3.92 -21.27 -3.02
CA LYS A 274 3.16 -22.38 -2.46
C LYS A 274 2.77 -22.20 -0.99
N GLU A 275 3.49 -21.38 -0.26
CA GLU A 275 3.33 -21.21 1.19
C GLU A 275 2.82 -19.83 1.53
N PHE A 276 1.98 -19.77 2.57
CA PHE A 276 1.60 -18.52 3.19
C PHE A 276 2.77 -18.07 4.08
N MET A 277 3.43 -16.97 3.70
CA MET A 277 4.61 -16.46 4.41
C MET A 277 4.33 -15.09 5.00
N PHE A 278 4.66 -14.94 6.28
CA PHE A 278 4.83 -13.64 6.92
C PHE A 278 6.33 -13.40 7.13
N GLU A 279 6.78 -12.16 6.99
CA GLU A 279 8.19 -11.79 7.20
C GLU A 279 8.75 -12.27 8.54
N ASP A 280 7.95 -12.13 9.61
CA ASP A 280 8.32 -12.52 10.96
C ASP A 280 8.47 -14.02 11.15
N THR A 281 7.88 -14.84 10.30
CA THR A 281 7.91 -16.31 10.43
C THR A 281 9.33 -16.83 10.26
N GLU A 282 10.09 -16.31 9.30
CA GLU A 282 11.47 -16.72 9.07
C GLU A 282 12.35 -16.31 10.25
N TYR A 283 12.25 -15.08 10.69
CA TYR A 283 12.97 -14.57 11.87
C TYR A 283 12.70 -15.40 13.13
N LEU A 284 11.44 -15.77 13.38
CA LEU A 284 11.09 -16.57 14.56
C LEU A 284 11.56 -18.01 14.44
N ARG A 285 11.55 -18.60 13.24
CA ARG A 285 12.15 -19.92 12.99
C ARG A 285 13.66 -19.91 13.28
N GLU A 286 14.37 -18.87 12.80
CA GLU A 286 15.81 -18.72 13.06
C GLU A 286 16.09 -18.60 14.57
N ARG A 287 15.30 -17.80 15.31
CA ARG A 287 15.43 -17.66 16.75
C ARG A 287 15.17 -18.97 17.49
N ALA A 288 14.12 -19.69 17.13
CA ALA A 288 13.80 -21.00 17.71
C ALA A 288 14.93 -22.00 17.46
N ALA A 289 15.50 -22.02 16.24
CA ALA A 289 16.66 -22.86 15.92
C ALA A 289 17.93 -22.48 16.69
N ALA A 290 18.08 -21.19 17.02
CA ALA A 290 19.20 -20.69 17.81
C ALA A 290 19.03 -20.89 19.34
N GLY A 291 17.93 -21.48 19.79
CA GLY A 291 17.64 -21.72 21.22
C GLY A 291 17.42 -20.44 22.04
N LYS A 292 16.97 -19.36 21.43
CA LYS A 292 16.79 -18.04 22.04
C LYS A 292 15.31 -17.64 22.13
#